data_69212e8864ad38514d3703b60fa72850
#
_entry.id   69212e8864ad38514d3703b60fa72850
#
_cell.length_a   1.000
_cell.length_b   1.000
_cell.length_c   1.000
_cell.angle_alpha   90.00
_cell.angle_beta   90.00
_cell.angle_gamma   90.00
#
_symmetry.space_group_name_H-M   'P 1'
#
loop_
_entity.id
_entity.type
_entity.pdbx_description
1 polymer ?
#
loop_
_entity_poly.entity_id
_entity_poly.type
_entity_poly.pdbx_seq_one_letter_code
_entity_poly.pdbx_strand_id
1 'polypeptide(L)'
;MNKWHAELLGTPEWAAFLHEEVLPAVTHRVDLGDDLLEIGPGPGAATEWLRHRVNRLVAIELEPEATAKLHERFAGTNVEAITGDATALPYPDGSFDTVGMFTMLHHVPTRALQNALLAEALRVLRPGGTLIGSDSLASDRLHRHHEGDTYNPVEAATFLTRLQTIGYGEVMLDVGVRVLFRAGKEKEA
;
A
#
# COMPACT_ATOMS: atom_id res chain seq x y z
N MET A 1 4.78 0.89 14.54
CA MET A 1 3.94 -0.34 14.67
C MET A 1 4.38 -1.12 15.91
N ASN A 2 3.45 -1.58 16.77
CA ASN A 2 3.81 -2.33 17.97
C ASN A 2 4.28 -3.77 17.61
N LYS A 3 5.04 -4.40 18.55
CA LYS A 3 5.68 -5.70 18.32
C LYS A 3 4.69 -6.81 17.97
N TRP A 4 3.55 -6.87 18.66
CA TRP A 4 2.53 -7.90 18.45
C TRP A 4 1.93 -7.80 17.02
N HIS A 5 1.66 -6.58 16.56
CA HIS A 5 1.13 -6.36 15.21
C HIS A 5 2.15 -6.75 14.14
N ALA A 6 3.44 -6.42 14.35
CA ALA A 6 4.51 -6.84 13.45
C ALA A 6 4.64 -8.38 13.37
N GLU A 7 4.50 -9.07 14.51
CA GLU A 7 4.52 -10.54 14.55
C GLU A 7 3.33 -11.13 13.78
N LEU A 8 2.11 -10.58 13.94
CA LEU A 8 0.92 -11.03 13.19
C LEU A 8 1.10 -10.90 11.68
N LEU A 9 1.59 -9.75 11.21
CA LEU A 9 1.82 -9.50 9.78
C LEU A 9 2.95 -10.37 9.19
N GLY A 10 3.80 -10.95 10.03
CA GLY A 10 4.85 -11.88 9.63
C GLY A 10 4.42 -13.35 9.61
N THR A 11 3.17 -13.68 9.94
CA THR A 11 2.71 -15.07 10.00
C THR A 11 2.41 -15.65 8.61
N PRO A 12 2.59 -16.99 8.43
CA PRO A 12 2.17 -17.67 7.20
C PRO A 12 0.68 -17.51 6.90
N GLU A 13 -0.16 -17.50 7.93
CA GLU A 13 -1.61 -17.36 7.82
C GLU A 13 -1.98 -15.96 7.25
N TRP A 14 -1.28 -14.92 7.69
CA TRP A 14 -1.45 -13.58 7.13
C TRP A 14 -1.01 -13.52 5.67
N ALA A 15 0.13 -14.11 5.35
CA ALA A 15 0.63 -14.18 3.99
C ALA A 15 -0.35 -14.95 3.08
N ALA A 16 -0.86 -16.10 3.51
CA ALA A 16 -1.86 -16.87 2.78
C ALA A 16 -3.13 -16.05 2.53
N PHE A 17 -3.65 -15.37 3.55
CA PHE A 17 -4.82 -14.50 3.41
C PHE A 17 -4.60 -13.38 2.37
N LEU A 18 -3.43 -12.72 2.40
CA LEU A 18 -3.11 -11.71 1.38
C LEU A 18 -3.02 -12.31 -0.01
N HIS A 19 -2.35 -13.47 -0.17
CA HIS A 19 -2.09 -14.11 -1.46
C HIS A 19 -3.32 -14.73 -2.10
N GLU A 20 -4.25 -15.23 -1.30
CA GLU A 20 -5.42 -15.97 -1.78
C GLU A 20 -6.67 -15.09 -1.91
N GLU A 21 -6.81 -14.08 -1.06
CA GLU A 21 -8.02 -13.29 -0.97
C GLU A 21 -7.82 -11.83 -1.45
N VAL A 22 -6.86 -11.12 -0.84
CA VAL A 22 -6.74 -9.67 -1.00
C VAL A 22 -6.11 -9.30 -2.34
N LEU A 23 -4.90 -9.82 -2.60
CA LEU A 23 -4.12 -9.45 -3.78
C LEU A 23 -4.81 -9.87 -5.08
N PRO A 24 -5.38 -11.08 -5.22
CA PRO A 24 -6.16 -11.43 -6.40
C PRO A 24 -7.37 -10.52 -6.61
N ALA A 25 -8.06 -10.13 -5.55
CA ALA A 25 -9.23 -9.26 -5.65
C ALA A 25 -8.89 -7.85 -6.14
N VAL A 26 -7.84 -7.22 -5.58
CA VAL A 26 -7.45 -5.85 -5.96
C VAL A 26 -6.73 -5.80 -7.32
N THR A 27 -6.13 -6.90 -7.77
CA THR A 27 -5.42 -6.96 -9.06
C THR A 27 -6.26 -7.56 -10.20
N HIS A 28 -7.50 -8.01 -9.92
CA HIS A 28 -8.35 -8.60 -10.94
C HIS A 28 -8.57 -7.65 -12.11
N ARG A 29 -8.15 -8.05 -13.33
CA ARG A 29 -8.19 -7.23 -14.56
C ARG A 29 -7.42 -5.90 -14.45
N VAL A 30 -6.42 -5.83 -13.59
CA VAL A 30 -5.48 -4.70 -13.53
C VAL A 30 -4.19 -5.14 -14.23
N ASP A 31 -3.75 -4.35 -15.19
CA ASP A 31 -2.39 -4.44 -15.72
C ASP A 31 -1.46 -3.73 -14.73
N LEU A 32 -0.57 -4.47 -14.09
CA LEU A 32 0.36 -3.93 -13.11
C LEU A 32 1.54 -3.19 -13.76
N GLY A 33 1.76 -3.39 -15.06
CA GLY A 33 2.90 -2.84 -15.79
C GLY A 33 4.23 -3.45 -15.35
N ASP A 34 5.30 -2.73 -15.63
CA ASP A 34 6.67 -3.19 -15.39
C ASP A 34 7.23 -2.70 -14.05
N ASP A 35 6.88 -1.48 -13.63
CA ASP A 35 7.41 -0.79 -12.45
C ASP A 35 6.33 -0.61 -11.39
N LEU A 36 6.51 -1.25 -10.23
CA LEU A 36 5.59 -1.14 -9.10
C LEU A 36 6.29 -0.54 -7.89
N LEU A 37 5.63 0.43 -7.24
CA LEU A 37 6.00 0.92 -5.92
C LEU A 37 5.07 0.33 -4.86
N GLU A 38 5.59 -0.35 -3.86
CA GLU A 38 4.87 -0.76 -2.66
C GLU A 38 5.19 0.17 -1.50
N ILE A 39 4.17 0.79 -0.91
CA ILE A 39 4.29 1.68 0.25
C ILE A 39 3.94 0.93 1.52
N GLY A 40 4.85 0.91 2.48
CA GLY A 40 4.67 0.25 3.77
C GLY A 40 4.57 -1.28 3.66
N PRO A 41 5.55 -1.96 3.05
CA PRO A 41 5.53 -3.42 2.84
C PRO A 41 5.54 -4.22 4.14
N GLY A 42 5.96 -3.61 5.25
CA GLY A 42 6.14 -4.30 6.53
C GLY A 42 7.08 -5.49 6.40
N PRO A 43 6.68 -6.71 6.83
CA PRO A 43 7.50 -7.91 6.66
C PRO A 43 7.65 -8.40 5.21
N GLY A 44 6.96 -7.80 4.23
CA GLY A 44 7.06 -8.12 2.81
C GLY A 44 6.18 -9.27 2.34
N ALA A 45 5.01 -9.49 2.97
CA ALA A 45 4.09 -10.54 2.55
C ALA A 45 3.46 -10.24 1.18
N ALA A 46 2.99 -9.00 0.96
CA ALA A 46 2.47 -8.60 -0.35
C ALA A 46 3.61 -8.45 -1.37
N THR A 47 4.78 -7.94 -0.96
CA THR A 47 5.99 -7.84 -1.79
C THR A 47 6.33 -9.18 -2.45
N GLU A 48 6.29 -10.29 -1.68
CA GLU A 48 6.60 -11.63 -2.20
C GLU A 48 5.65 -12.04 -3.33
N TRP A 49 4.39 -11.71 -3.25
CA TRP A 49 3.41 -12.02 -4.28
C TRP A 49 3.54 -11.11 -5.51
N LEU A 50 3.73 -9.80 -5.28
CA LEU A 50 3.78 -8.77 -6.32
C LEU A 50 5.05 -8.89 -7.19
N ARG A 51 6.21 -9.18 -6.58
CA ARG A 51 7.49 -9.26 -7.30
C ARG A 51 7.54 -10.26 -8.45
N HIS A 52 6.68 -11.28 -8.41
CA HIS A 52 6.56 -12.26 -9.48
C HIS A 52 5.70 -11.81 -10.68
N ARG A 53 5.14 -10.60 -10.61
CA ARG A 53 4.17 -10.05 -11.57
C ARG A 53 4.60 -8.78 -12.25
N VAL A 54 5.76 -8.25 -11.86
CA VAL A 54 6.35 -7.01 -12.41
C VAL A 54 7.85 -7.21 -12.68
N ASN A 55 8.43 -6.37 -13.53
CA ASN A 55 9.86 -6.43 -13.82
C ASN A 55 10.70 -5.80 -12.71
N ARG A 56 10.19 -4.73 -12.08
CA ARG A 56 10.84 -4.02 -10.97
C ARG A 56 9.83 -3.69 -9.87
N LEU A 57 10.18 -4.00 -8.63
CA LEU A 57 9.40 -3.62 -7.45
C LEU A 57 10.28 -2.79 -6.51
N VAL A 58 9.84 -1.57 -6.23
CA VAL A 58 10.40 -0.75 -5.15
C VAL A 58 9.51 -0.88 -3.92
N ALA A 59 10.10 -1.22 -2.78
CA ALA A 59 9.43 -1.33 -1.49
C ALA A 59 9.93 -0.22 -0.56
N ILE A 60 9.11 0.81 -0.32
CA ILE A 60 9.48 1.94 0.55
C ILE A 60 8.93 1.76 1.95
N GLU A 61 9.83 1.83 2.93
CA GLU A 61 9.50 1.66 4.35
C GLU A 61 10.07 2.83 5.17
N LEU A 62 9.31 3.28 6.16
CA LEU A 62 9.71 4.42 6.99
C LEU A 62 10.86 4.06 7.93
N GLU A 63 10.85 2.85 8.49
CA GLU A 63 11.77 2.41 9.52
C GLU A 63 13.02 1.74 8.91
N PRO A 64 14.26 2.26 9.17
CA PRO A 64 15.49 1.71 8.61
C PRO A 64 15.72 0.23 8.97
N GLU A 65 15.33 -0.19 10.18
CA GLU A 65 15.47 -1.59 10.61
C GLU A 65 14.56 -2.53 9.82
N ALA A 66 13.33 -2.10 9.49
CA ALA A 66 12.42 -2.86 8.65
C ALA A 66 12.94 -2.94 7.20
N THR A 67 13.46 -1.83 6.67
CA THR A 67 14.12 -1.81 5.35
C THR A 67 15.30 -2.78 5.28
N ALA A 68 16.14 -2.84 6.31
CA ALA A 68 17.29 -3.76 6.34
C ALA A 68 16.85 -5.23 6.26
N LYS A 69 15.77 -5.61 6.96
CA LYS A 69 15.18 -6.96 6.89
C LYS A 69 14.62 -7.26 5.50
N LEU A 70 14.00 -6.29 4.84
CA LEU A 70 13.53 -6.45 3.46
C LEU A 70 14.70 -6.64 2.49
N HIS A 71 15.77 -5.88 2.64
CA HIS A 71 17.00 -6.07 1.87
C HIS A 71 17.55 -7.49 1.99
N GLU A 72 17.64 -8.01 3.22
CA GLU A 72 18.10 -9.38 3.46
C GLU A 72 17.15 -10.40 2.83
N ARG A 73 15.83 -10.25 3.06
CA ARG A 73 14.81 -11.18 2.56
C ARG A 73 14.76 -11.26 1.04
N PHE A 74 14.91 -10.14 0.36
CA PHE A 74 14.75 -10.04 -1.09
C PHE A 74 16.06 -9.88 -1.86
N ALA A 75 17.21 -10.16 -1.21
CA ALA A 75 18.52 -10.09 -1.85
C ALA A 75 18.57 -10.95 -3.13
N GLY A 76 19.10 -10.38 -4.22
CA GLY A 76 19.21 -11.08 -5.50
C GLY A 76 17.92 -11.26 -6.29
N THR A 77 16.84 -10.57 -5.89
CA THR A 77 15.56 -10.53 -6.62
C THR A 77 15.39 -9.19 -7.37
N ASN A 78 14.22 -8.98 -7.98
CA ASN A 78 13.83 -7.73 -8.63
C ASN A 78 13.25 -6.68 -7.66
N VAL A 79 13.41 -6.88 -6.34
CA VAL A 79 12.93 -5.97 -5.29
C VAL A 79 14.05 -5.05 -4.82
N GLU A 80 13.78 -3.76 -4.84
CA GLU A 80 14.61 -2.70 -4.27
C GLU A 80 13.94 -2.16 -3.01
N ALA A 81 14.46 -2.47 -1.81
CA ALA A 81 13.94 -1.92 -0.57
C ALA A 81 14.64 -0.59 -0.26
N ILE A 82 13.88 0.45 0.06
CA ILE A 82 14.43 1.77 0.41
C ILE A 82 13.80 2.30 1.71
N THR A 83 14.58 3.08 2.47
CA THR A 83 14.04 3.85 3.60
C THR A 83 13.57 5.20 3.12
N GLY A 84 12.33 5.59 3.44
CA GLY A 84 11.81 6.90 3.07
C GLY A 84 10.42 7.18 3.62
N ASP A 85 10.06 8.48 3.62
CA ASP A 85 8.74 8.94 3.98
C ASP A 85 7.86 9.00 2.72
N ALA A 86 6.78 8.24 2.70
CA ALA A 86 5.87 8.19 1.56
C ALA A 86 5.01 9.47 1.39
N THR A 87 5.08 10.41 2.33
CA THR A 87 4.50 11.76 2.15
C THR A 87 5.39 12.70 1.33
N ALA A 88 6.62 12.26 0.97
CA ALA A 88 7.58 12.98 0.15
C ALA A 88 8.47 11.96 -0.61
N LEU A 89 7.89 11.28 -1.60
CA LEU A 89 8.55 10.20 -2.33
C LEU A 89 9.76 10.71 -3.14
N PRO A 90 10.94 10.06 -3.05
CA PRO A 90 12.16 10.49 -3.73
C PRO A 90 12.19 10.08 -5.22
N TYR A 91 11.05 10.11 -5.89
CA TYR A 91 10.89 9.74 -7.29
C TYR A 91 10.27 10.88 -8.10
N PRO A 92 10.65 11.04 -9.38
CA PRO A 92 10.00 11.95 -10.31
C PRO A 92 8.51 11.60 -10.52
N ASP A 93 7.76 12.55 -11.06
CA ASP A 93 6.41 12.33 -11.55
C ASP A 93 6.41 11.22 -12.62
N GLY A 94 5.42 10.33 -12.58
CA GLY A 94 5.27 9.30 -13.59
C GLY A 94 6.36 8.22 -13.59
N SER A 95 6.88 7.83 -12.43
CA SER A 95 7.93 6.82 -12.29
C SER A 95 7.42 5.39 -12.30
N PHE A 96 6.15 5.15 -11.94
CA PHE A 96 5.60 3.82 -11.72
C PHE A 96 4.29 3.59 -12.48
N ASP A 97 4.08 2.36 -12.92
CA ASP A 97 2.82 1.92 -13.52
C ASP A 97 1.77 1.63 -12.46
N THR A 98 2.21 1.08 -11.34
CA THR A 98 1.34 0.75 -10.21
C THR A 98 1.94 1.22 -8.89
N VAL A 99 1.08 1.73 -8.00
CA VAL A 99 1.39 1.93 -6.59
C VAL A 99 0.49 1.03 -5.75
N GLY A 100 1.09 0.22 -4.87
CA GLY A 100 0.41 -0.69 -3.96
C GLY A 100 0.57 -0.27 -2.49
N MET A 101 -0.49 -0.42 -1.68
CA MET A 101 -0.43 -0.23 -0.23
C MET A 101 -1.42 -1.14 0.49
N PHE A 102 -0.93 -1.96 1.42
CA PHE A 102 -1.72 -3.02 2.04
C PHE A 102 -1.63 -2.96 3.56
N THR A 103 -2.75 -2.65 4.21
CA THR A 103 -2.86 -2.63 5.69
C THR A 103 -1.85 -1.67 6.35
N MET A 104 -1.67 -0.48 5.74
CA MET A 104 -0.68 0.49 6.21
C MET A 104 -1.25 1.90 6.47
N LEU A 105 -2.32 2.34 5.77
CA LEU A 105 -2.85 3.70 5.91
C LEU A 105 -3.31 4.02 7.33
N HIS A 106 -3.85 3.04 8.05
CA HIS A 106 -4.29 3.25 9.44
C HIS A 106 -3.13 3.49 10.42
N HIS A 107 -1.89 3.25 10.02
CA HIS A 107 -0.68 3.63 10.77
C HIS A 107 -0.21 5.06 10.48
N VAL A 108 -0.78 5.75 9.48
CA VAL A 108 -0.46 7.15 9.20
C VAL A 108 -1.21 8.05 10.18
N PRO A 109 -0.51 8.89 10.99
CA PRO A 109 -1.07 9.51 12.20
C PRO A 109 -2.29 10.40 11.99
N THR A 110 -2.38 11.07 10.86
CA THR A 110 -3.47 12.02 10.59
C THR A 110 -4.05 11.83 9.19
N ARG A 111 -5.31 12.21 9.02
CA ARG A 111 -5.97 12.25 7.70
C ARG A 111 -5.20 13.16 6.71
N ALA A 112 -4.63 14.26 7.19
CA ALA A 112 -3.84 15.15 6.35
C ALA A 112 -2.59 14.45 5.80
N LEU A 113 -1.86 13.70 6.63
CA LEU A 113 -0.71 12.91 6.20
C LEU A 113 -1.11 11.74 5.29
N GLN A 114 -2.24 11.06 5.57
CA GLN A 114 -2.77 10.07 4.63
C GLN A 114 -3.07 10.70 3.26
N ASN A 115 -3.67 11.90 3.22
CA ASN A 115 -3.94 12.58 1.95
C ASN A 115 -2.65 13.01 1.24
N ALA A 116 -1.64 13.47 1.97
CA ALA A 116 -0.33 13.80 1.39
C ALA A 116 0.34 12.55 0.78
N LEU A 117 0.32 11.42 1.48
CA LEU A 117 0.82 10.15 0.98
C LEU A 117 0.07 9.70 -0.29
N LEU A 118 -1.26 9.79 -0.29
CA LEU A 118 -2.07 9.45 -1.46
C LEU A 118 -1.82 10.40 -2.64
N ALA A 119 -1.57 11.70 -2.38
CA ALA A 119 -1.20 12.67 -3.42
C ALA A 119 0.18 12.37 -4.02
N GLU A 120 1.15 11.99 -3.20
CA GLU A 120 2.48 11.54 -3.67
C GLU A 120 2.38 10.25 -4.49
N ALA A 121 1.54 9.29 -4.06
CA ALA A 121 1.27 8.08 -4.83
C ALA A 121 0.67 8.43 -6.21
N LEU A 122 -0.28 9.37 -6.28
CA LEU A 122 -0.82 9.86 -7.55
C LEU A 122 0.25 10.56 -8.40
N ARG A 123 1.11 11.39 -7.80
CA ARG A 123 2.16 12.11 -8.51
C ARG A 123 3.12 11.16 -9.21
N VAL A 124 3.59 10.12 -8.50
CA VAL A 124 4.57 9.17 -9.05
C VAL A 124 3.97 8.13 -9.99
N LEU A 125 2.65 7.98 -10.06
CA LEU A 125 2.00 7.15 -11.07
C LEU A 125 2.17 7.77 -12.46
N ARG A 126 2.43 6.95 -13.46
CA ARG A 126 2.34 7.31 -14.88
C ARG A 126 0.90 7.64 -15.27
N PRO A 127 0.66 8.48 -16.28
CA PRO A 127 -0.67 8.61 -16.88
C PRO A 127 -1.23 7.24 -17.27
N GLY A 128 -2.43 6.91 -16.82
CA GLY A 128 -3.05 5.60 -16.96
C GLY A 128 -2.60 4.55 -15.93
N GLY A 129 -1.69 4.90 -15.04
CA GLY A 129 -1.25 4.03 -13.94
C GLY A 129 -2.31 3.88 -12.84
N THR A 130 -2.14 2.87 -11.99
CA THR A 130 -3.16 2.44 -11.03
C THR A 130 -2.64 2.39 -9.59
N LEU A 131 -3.41 2.97 -8.68
CA LEU A 131 -3.29 2.73 -7.24
C LEU A 131 -4.12 1.49 -6.89
N ILE A 132 -3.53 0.54 -6.18
CA ILE A 132 -4.22 -0.63 -5.63
C ILE A 132 -3.97 -0.73 -4.12
N GLY A 133 -4.93 -1.23 -3.37
CA GLY A 133 -4.66 -1.43 -1.96
C GLY A 133 -5.81 -2.02 -1.15
N SER A 134 -5.50 -2.26 0.11
CA SER A 134 -6.49 -2.65 1.12
C SER A 134 -6.15 -2.06 2.48
N ASP A 135 -7.17 -1.76 3.26
CA ASP A 135 -6.95 -1.36 4.65
C ASP A 135 -8.06 -1.87 5.56
N SER A 136 -7.78 -1.90 6.85
CA SER A 136 -8.73 -2.31 7.87
C SER A 136 -9.68 -1.17 8.20
N LEU A 137 -10.96 -1.51 8.37
CA LEU A 137 -11.96 -0.57 8.87
C LEU A 137 -11.91 -0.48 10.39
N ALA A 138 -12.42 0.63 10.93
CA ALA A 138 -12.50 0.84 12.37
C ALA A 138 -13.27 -0.31 13.05
N SER A 139 -12.71 -0.87 14.10
CA SER A 139 -13.37 -1.86 14.95
C SER A 139 -12.72 -1.89 16.33
N ASP A 140 -13.47 -2.34 17.35
CA ASP A 140 -12.94 -2.52 18.70
C ASP A 140 -11.77 -3.50 18.74
N ARG A 141 -11.79 -4.51 17.87
CA ARG A 141 -10.69 -5.46 17.73
C ARG A 141 -9.44 -4.75 17.23
N LEU A 142 -9.54 -3.98 16.14
CA LEU A 142 -8.41 -3.25 15.56
C LEU A 142 -7.88 -2.20 16.54
N HIS A 143 -8.76 -1.50 17.25
CA HIS A 143 -8.37 -0.51 18.27
C HIS A 143 -7.51 -1.16 19.37
N ARG A 144 -7.95 -2.30 19.93
CA ARG A 144 -7.18 -3.02 20.96
C ARG A 144 -5.81 -3.49 20.46
N HIS A 145 -5.70 -3.87 19.20
CA HIS A 145 -4.43 -4.27 18.59
C HIS A 145 -3.44 -3.12 18.42
N HIS A 146 -3.94 -1.87 18.46
CA HIS A 146 -3.12 -0.66 18.31
C HIS A 146 -2.94 0.09 19.63
N GLU A 147 -3.23 -0.50 20.79
CA GLU A 147 -2.94 0.14 22.07
C GLU A 147 -1.45 0.51 22.17
N GLY A 148 -1.18 1.81 22.43
CA GLY A 148 0.18 2.36 22.45
C GLY A 148 0.83 2.58 21.07
N ASP A 149 0.05 2.48 20.00
CA ASP A 149 0.50 2.70 18.61
C ASP A 149 -0.46 3.64 17.87
N THR A 150 -0.07 4.09 16.68
CA THR A 150 -0.94 4.89 15.82
C THR A 150 -2.17 4.09 15.40
N TYR A 151 -3.34 4.71 15.55
CA TYR A 151 -4.61 4.16 15.14
C TYR A 151 -5.46 5.23 14.45
N ASN A 152 -5.43 5.25 13.13
CA ASN A 152 -6.18 6.19 12.29
C ASN A 152 -6.80 5.47 11.08
N PRO A 153 -7.82 4.62 11.30
CA PRO A 153 -8.40 3.79 10.26
C PRO A 153 -9.08 4.61 9.17
N VAL A 154 -9.14 4.02 7.99
CA VAL A 154 -9.82 4.60 6.84
C VAL A 154 -11.34 4.57 7.07
N GLU A 155 -12.00 5.70 6.82
CA GLU A 155 -13.47 5.80 6.81
C GLU A 155 -13.99 5.50 5.41
N ALA A 156 -14.56 4.33 5.19
CA ALA A 156 -15.07 3.91 3.87
C ALA A 156 -16.06 4.91 3.27
N ALA A 157 -16.93 5.50 4.09
CA ALA A 157 -17.95 6.46 3.65
C ALA A 157 -17.38 7.72 2.99
N THR A 158 -16.17 8.13 3.34
CA THR A 158 -15.53 9.35 2.82
C THR A 158 -14.33 9.05 1.90
N PHE A 159 -13.86 7.81 1.87
CA PHE A 159 -12.60 7.45 1.21
C PHE A 159 -12.66 7.64 -0.31
N LEU A 160 -13.76 7.25 -0.95
CA LEU A 160 -13.99 7.49 -2.38
C LEU A 160 -13.86 8.97 -2.72
N THR A 161 -14.60 9.83 -2.00
CA THR A 161 -14.56 11.29 -2.23
C THR A 161 -13.15 11.86 -1.97
N ARG A 162 -12.43 11.32 -0.98
CA ARG A 162 -11.03 11.73 -0.71
C ARG A 162 -10.12 11.45 -1.90
N LEU A 163 -10.18 10.23 -2.46
CA LEU A 163 -9.39 9.86 -3.63
C LEU A 163 -9.73 10.74 -4.84
N GLN A 164 -11.02 10.96 -5.10
CA GLN A 164 -11.45 11.86 -6.18
C GLN A 164 -10.99 13.31 -5.97
N THR A 165 -11.06 13.83 -4.75
CA THR A 165 -10.60 15.19 -4.41
C THR A 165 -9.09 15.35 -4.58
N ILE A 166 -8.31 14.27 -4.34
CA ILE A 166 -6.86 14.26 -4.58
C ILE A 166 -6.55 14.27 -6.08
N GLY A 167 -7.46 13.80 -6.94
CA GLY A 167 -7.31 13.80 -8.40
C GLY A 167 -7.31 12.39 -9.03
N TYR A 168 -7.64 11.35 -8.27
CA TYR A 168 -7.83 10.01 -8.85
C TYR A 168 -9.13 9.92 -9.63
N GLY A 169 -9.07 9.33 -10.84
CA GLY A 169 -10.22 8.87 -11.61
C GLY A 169 -10.51 7.39 -11.36
N GLU A 170 -11.61 6.90 -11.92
CA GLU A 170 -11.99 5.47 -11.91
C GLU A 170 -11.86 4.79 -10.55
N VAL A 171 -12.32 5.48 -9.48
CA VAL A 171 -12.20 4.97 -8.12
C VAL A 171 -13.22 3.86 -7.88
N MET A 172 -12.73 2.68 -7.49
CA MET A 172 -13.52 1.53 -7.08
C MET A 172 -13.21 1.18 -5.63
N LEU A 173 -14.25 0.99 -4.83
CA LEU A 173 -14.16 0.49 -3.45
C LEU A 173 -15.02 -0.77 -3.32
N ASP A 174 -14.46 -1.80 -2.71
CA ASP A 174 -15.19 -2.95 -2.18
C ASP A 174 -15.09 -2.92 -0.66
N VAL A 175 -16.24 -2.81 0.01
CA VAL A 175 -16.33 -2.56 1.44
C VAL A 175 -16.98 -3.75 2.14
N GLY A 176 -16.16 -4.58 2.76
CA GLY A 176 -16.57 -5.70 3.61
C GLY A 176 -16.04 -5.51 5.03
N VAL A 177 -15.33 -6.51 5.54
CA VAL A 177 -14.61 -6.43 6.84
C VAL A 177 -13.37 -5.53 6.76
N ARG A 178 -12.97 -5.20 5.55
CA ARG A 178 -11.93 -4.24 5.16
C ARG A 178 -12.39 -3.47 3.93
N VAL A 179 -11.68 -2.43 3.59
CA VAL A 179 -11.81 -1.77 2.30
C VAL A 179 -10.75 -2.30 1.35
N LEU A 180 -11.16 -2.75 0.18
CA LEU A 180 -10.29 -2.95 -0.98
C LEU A 180 -10.51 -1.77 -1.91
N PHE A 181 -9.45 -1.24 -2.50
CA PHE A 181 -9.57 -0.07 -3.36
C PHE A 181 -8.66 -0.13 -4.59
N ARG A 182 -9.16 0.47 -5.65
CA ARG A 182 -8.44 0.76 -6.89
C ARG A 182 -8.77 2.17 -7.33
N ALA A 183 -7.78 2.88 -7.85
CA ALA A 183 -8.01 4.22 -8.38
C ALA A 183 -7.00 4.51 -9.50
N GLY A 184 -7.46 5.02 -10.63
CA GLY A 184 -6.64 5.31 -11.79
C GLY A 184 -6.10 6.73 -11.78
N LYS A 185 -4.91 6.95 -12.34
CA LYS A 185 -4.48 8.26 -12.81
C LYS A 185 -4.97 8.45 -14.25
N GLU A 186 -5.60 9.58 -14.53
CA GLU A 186 -6.09 9.88 -15.88
C GLU A 186 -4.98 9.75 -16.93
N LYS A 187 -5.33 9.27 -18.11
CA LYS A 187 -4.42 9.24 -19.25
C LYS A 187 -4.24 10.67 -19.76
N GLU A 188 -3.03 11.00 -20.16
CA GLU A 188 -2.82 12.23 -20.94
C GLU A 188 -3.58 12.14 -22.25
N ALA A 189 -4.24 13.25 -22.63
CA ALA A 189 -5.04 13.34 -23.86
C ALA A 189 -4.16 13.39 -25.12
#